data_ece2e3db8d502e3fab35e99698424836
#
_entry.id   ece2e3db8d502e3fab35e99698424836
#
_cell.length_a   1.000
_cell.length_b   1.000
_cell.length_c   1.000
_cell.angle_alpha   90.00
_cell.angle_beta   90.00
_cell.angle_gamma   90.00
#
_symmetry.space_group_name_H-M   'P 1'
#
loop_
_entity.id
_entity.type
_entity.pdbx_description
1 polymer ?
#
loop_
_entity_poly.entity_id
_entity_poly.type
_entity_poly.pdbx_seq_one_letter_code
_entity_poly.pdbx_strand_id
1 'polypeptide(L)'
;MRVTVNGSMGKMGATVVEFVNAKDDIELAGSIDMGDSLADSLASSPADVVVDFTRPEVRMETVRTILFGGAAAVVGTTGFTPDDLEEIRAWVKETGKGCFIAPNFIVGNVLMQQFAKKAAEYYDYAEIIEYHHENKVDFPSGTAVKTAELMCENNKTFN
;
A
#
# COMPACT_ATOMS: atom_id res chain seq x y z
N MET A 1 4.80 -14.80 -14.24
CA MET A 1 4.94 -13.39 -13.79
C MET A 1 6.11 -13.33 -12.80
N ARG A 2 7.04 -12.38 -12.98
CA ARG A 2 8.21 -12.22 -12.12
C ARG A 2 7.97 -11.12 -11.09
N VAL A 3 8.15 -11.43 -9.80
CA VAL A 3 7.87 -10.54 -8.69
C VAL A 3 9.13 -10.32 -7.85
N THR A 4 9.44 -9.07 -7.54
CA THR A 4 10.43 -8.70 -6.52
C THR A 4 9.69 -8.19 -5.29
N VAL A 5 10.13 -8.61 -4.10
CA VAL A 5 9.59 -8.14 -2.82
C VAL A 5 10.61 -7.23 -2.15
N ASN A 6 10.22 -5.98 -1.89
CA ASN A 6 11.02 -4.98 -1.21
C ASN A 6 10.51 -4.79 0.24
N GLY A 7 11.38 -4.86 1.23
CA GLY A 7 11.05 -5.02 2.64
C GLY A 7 10.73 -6.47 3.01
N SER A 8 11.43 -7.41 2.38
CA SER A 8 11.17 -8.86 2.39
C SER A 8 11.32 -9.52 3.77
N MET A 9 12.13 -8.97 4.67
CA MET A 9 12.33 -9.49 6.02
C MET A 9 11.31 -8.93 7.04
N GLY A 10 10.54 -7.91 6.64
CA GLY A 10 9.42 -7.41 7.44
C GLY A 10 8.26 -8.40 7.49
N LYS A 11 7.36 -8.22 8.47
CA LYS A 11 6.21 -9.12 8.66
C LYS A 11 5.38 -9.32 7.38
N MET A 12 5.03 -8.25 6.67
CA MET A 12 4.25 -8.34 5.44
C MET A 12 5.08 -8.85 4.27
N GLY A 13 6.32 -8.35 4.12
CA GLY A 13 7.21 -8.79 3.05
C GLY A 13 7.50 -10.30 3.10
N ALA A 14 7.79 -10.84 4.29
CA ALA A 14 7.99 -12.28 4.47
C ALA A 14 6.76 -13.10 4.08
N THR A 15 5.54 -12.63 4.44
CA THR A 15 4.29 -13.28 4.02
C THR A 15 4.14 -13.28 2.49
N VAL A 16 4.50 -12.17 1.82
CA VAL A 16 4.46 -12.09 0.35
C VAL A 16 5.48 -13.03 -0.28
N VAL A 17 6.71 -13.10 0.25
CA VAL A 17 7.73 -14.04 -0.22
C VAL A 17 7.26 -15.48 -0.11
N GLU A 18 6.68 -15.86 1.04
CA GLU A 18 6.11 -17.20 1.25
C GLU A 18 4.98 -17.48 0.25
N PHE A 19 4.08 -16.51 0.06
CA PHE A 19 2.99 -16.65 -0.91
C PHE A 19 3.49 -16.83 -2.35
N VAL A 20 4.45 -16.02 -2.78
CA VAL A 20 5.03 -16.10 -4.13
C VAL A 20 5.69 -17.47 -4.36
N ASN A 21 6.48 -17.94 -3.38
CA ASN A 21 7.15 -19.25 -3.45
C ASN A 21 6.17 -20.45 -3.46
N ALA A 22 4.94 -20.26 -2.97
CA ALA A 22 3.90 -21.30 -2.97
C ALA A 22 3.08 -21.34 -4.27
N LYS A 23 3.38 -20.49 -5.26
CA LYS A 23 2.65 -20.40 -6.54
C LYS A 23 3.49 -20.87 -7.71
N ASP A 24 2.90 -21.71 -8.57
CA ASP A 24 3.56 -22.24 -9.76
C ASP A 24 3.63 -21.22 -10.92
N ASP A 25 2.76 -20.21 -10.92
CA ASP A 25 2.62 -19.21 -11.99
C ASP A 25 3.32 -17.88 -11.69
N ILE A 26 3.97 -17.77 -10.51
CA ILE A 26 4.70 -16.59 -10.07
C ILE A 26 6.13 -17.01 -9.70
N GLU A 27 7.11 -16.26 -10.18
CA GLU A 27 8.54 -16.44 -9.89
C GLU A 27 9.03 -15.32 -8.98
N LEU A 28 9.73 -15.64 -7.90
CA LEU A 28 10.41 -14.67 -7.05
C LEU A 28 11.70 -14.23 -7.74
N ALA A 29 11.69 -13.03 -8.34
CA ALA A 29 12.83 -12.46 -9.05
C ALA A 29 13.86 -11.82 -8.12
N GLY A 30 13.43 -11.31 -6.97
CA GLY A 30 14.28 -10.68 -5.96
C GLY A 30 13.58 -10.58 -4.60
N SER A 31 14.42 -10.58 -3.56
CA SER A 31 14.01 -10.42 -2.15
C SER A 31 14.94 -9.37 -1.54
N ILE A 32 14.47 -8.15 -1.38
CA ILE A 32 15.24 -6.96 -1.07
C ILE A 32 14.90 -6.49 0.33
N ASP A 33 15.91 -6.12 1.10
CA ASP A 33 15.71 -5.52 2.42
C ASP A 33 16.76 -4.42 2.72
N MET A 34 16.79 -3.96 3.94
CA MET A 34 17.67 -2.88 4.37
C MET A 34 19.16 -3.25 4.13
N GLY A 35 19.85 -2.42 3.36
CA GLY A 35 21.25 -2.63 2.94
C GLY A 35 21.39 -3.11 1.51
N ASP A 36 20.31 -3.57 0.88
CA ASP A 36 20.30 -3.97 -0.53
C ASP A 36 19.94 -2.77 -1.44
N SER A 37 20.35 -2.84 -2.70
CA SER A 37 19.99 -1.87 -3.74
C SER A 37 18.85 -2.43 -4.61
N LEU A 38 17.66 -1.82 -4.50
CA LEU A 38 16.53 -2.18 -5.35
C LEU A 38 16.82 -1.92 -6.84
N ALA A 39 17.53 -0.83 -7.15
CA ALA A 39 17.91 -0.49 -8.52
C ALA A 39 18.84 -1.54 -9.14
N ASP A 40 19.86 -1.98 -8.40
CA ASP A 40 20.80 -3.01 -8.86
C ASP A 40 20.12 -4.37 -9.01
N SER A 41 19.19 -4.68 -8.11
CA SER A 41 18.38 -5.89 -8.20
C SER A 41 17.52 -5.90 -9.46
N LEU A 42 16.80 -4.80 -9.75
CA LEU A 42 15.99 -4.69 -10.98
C LEU A 42 16.85 -4.71 -12.26
N ALA A 43 18.05 -4.13 -12.22
CA ALA A 43 18.97 -4.14 -13.34
C ALA A 43 19.52 -5.55 -13.64
N SER A 44 19.84 -6.33 -12.60
CA SER A 44 20.40 -7.69 -12.74
C SER A 44 19.31 -8.77 -12.93
N SER A 45 18.14 -8.58 -12.33
CA SER A 45 17.02 -9.52 -12.38
C SER A 45 15.70 -8.74 -12.58
N PRO A 46 15.36 -8.37 -13.83
CA PRO A 46 14.14 -7.61 -14.11
C PRO A 46 12.89 -8.32 -13.59
N ALA A 47 11.97 -7.55 -13.01
CA ALA A 47 10.67 -8.00 -12.52
C ALA A 47 9.52 -7.37 -13.29
N ASP A 48 8.40 -8.06 -13.38
CA ASP A 48 7.15 -7.50 -13.90
C ASP A 48 6.50 -6.58 -12.88
N VAL A 49 6.59 -6.97 -11.59
CA VAL A 49 5.98 -6.28 -10.45
C VAL A 49 6.96 -6.24 -9.28
N VAL A 50 7.02 -5.11 -8.59
CA VAL A 50 7.63 -5.01 -7.26
C VAL A 50 6.53 -4.80 -6.23
N VAL A 51 6.52 -5.64 -5.19
CA VAL A 51 5.66 -5.49 -4.01
C VAL A 51 6.48 -4.85 -2.90
N ASP A 52 6.08 -3.65 -2.46
CA ASP A 52 6.80 -2.85 -1.48
C ASP A 52 6.08 -2.77 -0.14
N PHE A 53 6.77 -3.20 0.92
CA PHE A 53 6.38 -3.06 2.33
C PHE A 53 7.53 -2.49 3.16
N THR A 54 8.15 -1.42 2.68
CA THR A 54 9.22 -0.71 3.38
C THR A 54 8.69 0.36 4.33
N ARG A 55 9.42 1.45 4.52
CA ARG A 55 9.09 2.53 5.45
C ARG A 55 8.62 3.79 4.73
N PRO A 56 7.79 4.63 5.39
CA PRO A 56 7.29 5.87 4.80
C PRO A 56 8.37 6.84 4.33
N GLU A 57 9.54 6.86 4.99
CA GLU A 57 10.62 7.82 4.69
C GLU A 57 11.21 7.64 3.30
N VAL A 58 11.21 6.41 2.79
CA VAL A 58 11.79 6.07 1.47
C VAL A 58 10.75 5.89 0.36
N ARG A 59 9.46 6.07 0.66
CA ARG A 59 8.34 5.73 -0.22
C ARG A 59 8.45 6.30 -1.64
N MET A 60 8.79 7.59 -1.76
CA MET A 60 8.84 8.26 -3.06
C MET A 60 10.03 7.77 -3.90
N GLU A 61 11.19 7.64 -3.29
CA GLU A 61 12.39 7.10 -3.95
C GLU A 61 12.14 5.66 -4.40
N THR A 62 11.52 4.85 -3.55
CA THR A 62 11.18 3.44 -3.85
C THR A 62 10.22 3.35 -5.04
N VAL A 63 9.10 4.08 -5.03
CA VAL A 63 8.14 4.06 -6.14
C VAL A 63 8.79 4.54 -7.45
N ARG A 64 9.58 5.61 -7.39
CA ARG A 64 10.32 6.09 -8.54
C ARG A 64 11.28 5.03 -9.10
N THR A 65 12.07 4.42 -8.23
CA THR A 65 13.02 3.35 -8.61
C THR A 65 12.30 2.18 -9.29
N ILE A 66 11.14 1.76 -8.77
CA ILE A 66 10.35 0.67 -9.34
C ILE A 66 9.87 1.03 -10.76
N LEU A 67 9.21 2.17 -10.90
CA LEU A 67 8.58 2.56 -12.16
C LEU A 67 9.63 2.82 -13.26
N PHE A 68 10.70 3.54 -12.96
CA PHE A 68 11.78 3.80 -13.92
C PHE A 68 12.69 2.57 -14.12
N GLY A 69 12.71 1.64 -13.18
CA GLY A 69 13.33 0.31 -13.32
C GLY A 69 12.54 -0.65 -14.22
N GLY A 70 11.38 -0.22 -14.74
CA GLY A 70 10.58 -0.96 -15.71
C GLY A 70 9.58 -1.95 -15.13
N ALA A 71 9.34 -1.94 -13.82
CA ALA A 71 8.35 -2.76 -13.14
C ALA A 71 7.08 -1.97 -12.78
N ALA A 72 5.96 -2.67 -12.61
CA ALA A 72 4.78 -2.11 -11.94
C ALA A 72 4.97 -2.13 -10.41
N ALA A 73 4.38 -1.17 -9.72
CA ALA A 73 4.47 -1.06 -8.26
C ALA A 73 3.18 -1.48 -7.55
N VAL A 74 3.28 -2.33 -6.53
CA VAL A 74 2.23 -2.63 -5.55
C VAL A 74 2.75 -2.22 -4.18
N VAL A 75 2.21 -1.14 -3.62
CA VAL A 75 2.79 -0.45 -2.48
C VAL A 75 1.86 -0.54 -1.26
N GLY A 76 2.37 -1.17 -0.20
CA GLY A 76 1.73 -1.24 1.11
C GLY A 76 2.29 -0.24 2.12
N THR A 77 3.34 0.48 1.75
CA THR A 77 3.89 1.57 2.54
C THR A 77 2.89 2.74 2.59
N THR A 78 2.81 3.40 3.73
CA THR A 78 1.86 4.50 4.00
C THR A 78 2.55 5.88 3.98
N GLY A 79 1.78 6.94 4.22
CA GLY A 79 2.31 8.29 4.40
C GLY A 79 2.39 9.12 3.12
N PHE A 80 1.74 8.72 2.02
CA PHE A 80 1.66 9.51 0.80
C PHE A 80 0.75 10.72 0.99
N THR A 81 1.25 11.89 0.60
CA THR A 81 0.48 13.13 0.53
C THR A 81 -0.26 13.26 -0.81
N PRO A 82 -1.23 14.17 -0.94
CA PRO A 82 -1.85 14.45 -2.24
C PRO A 82 -0.82 14.86 -3.32
N ASP A 83 0.20 15.63 -2.97
CA ASP A 83 1.26 16.06 -3.88
C ASP A 83 2.13 14.87 -4.33
N ASP A 84 2.47 13.96 -3.40
CA ASP A 84 3.17 12.72 -3.74
C ASP A 84 2.39 11.90 -4.78
N LEU A 85 1.06 11.81 -4.61
CA LEU A 85 0.20 11.05 -5.54
C LEU A 85 0.12 11.69 -6.91
N GLU A 86 0.13 13.02 -7.01
CA GLU A 86 0.19 13.73 -8.31
C GLU A 86 1.53 13.47 -9.02
N GLU A 87 2.64 13.51 -8.28
CA GLU A 87 3.96 13.21 -8.82
C GLU A 87 4.05 11.75 -9.32
N ILE A 88 3.52 10.79 -8.53
CA ILE A 88 3.46 9.38 -8.94
C ILE A 88 2.60 9.20 -10.21
N ARG A 89 1.48 9.92 -10.34
CA ARG A 89 0.66 9.90 -11.57
C ARG A 89 1.45 10.36 -12.79
N ALA A 90 2.29 11.37 -12.63
CA ALA A 90 3.18 11.83 -13.71
C ALA A 90 4.18 10.73 -14.10
N TRP A 91 4.82 10.07 -13.15
CA TRP A 91 5.74 8.95 -13.40
C TRP A 91 5.06 7.75 -14.06
N VAL A 92 3.85 7.39 -13.62
CA VAL A 92 3.03 6.34 -14.26
C VAL A 92 2.76 6.66 -15.72
N LYS A 93 2.42 7.93 -16.02
CA LYS A 93 2.19 8.38 -17.41
C LYS A 93 3.47 8.34 -18.25
N GLU A 94 4.61 8.74 -17.68
CA GLU A 94 5.91 8.77 -18.36
C GLU A 94 6.43 7.36 -18.65
N THR A 95 6.36 6.47 -17.67
CA THR A 95 6.93 5.11 -17.78
C THR A 95 5.98 4.10 -18.42
N GLY A 96 4.68 4.39 -18.46
CA GLY A 96 3.64 3.45 -18.90
C GLY A 96 3.45 2.26 -17.94
N LYS A 97 4.04 2.31 -16.73
CA LYS A 97 3.93 1.25 -15.71
C LYS A 97 2.85 1.57 -14.70
N GLY A 98 2.12 0.53 -14.24
CA GLY A 98 1.08 0.70 -13.22
C GLY A 98 1.65 0.94 -11.82
N CYS A 99 0.94 1.73 -11.01
CA CYS A 99 1.22 1.86 -9.58
C CYS A 99 -0.09 1.69 -8.78
N PHE A 100 -0.10 0.73 -7.88
CA PHE A 100 -1.21 0.49 -6.95
C PHE A 100 -0.73 0.73 -5.53
N ILE A 101 -1.32 1.72 -4.87
CA ILE A 101 -1.02 2.07 -3.48
C ILE A 101 -2.24 1.75 -2.63
N ALA A 102 -2.07 0.90 -1.63
CA ALA A 102 -3.13 0.57 -0.68
C ALA A 102 -2.61 0.67 0.76
N PRO A 103 -3.22 1.53 1.57
CA PRO A 103 -2.83 1.69 2.99
C PRO A 103 -3.18 0.46 3.82
N ASN A 104 -4.01 -0.44 3.28
CA ASN A 104 -4.46 -1.65 3.96
C ASN A 104 -4.82 -2.74 2.96
N PHE A 105 -4.26 -3.92 3.15
CA PHE A 105 -4.52 -5.12 2.35
C PHE A 105 -5.45 -6.13 3.07
N ILE A 106 -6.02 -5.76 4.22
CA ILE A 106 -6.95 -6.62 4.96
C ILE A 106 -8.35 -6.47 4.34
N VAL A 107 -8.78 -7.48 3.60
CA VAL A 107 -10.10 -7.49 2.93
C VAL A 107 -11.25 -7.18 3.88
N GLY A 108 -11.22 -7.76 5.10
CA GLY A 108 -12.25 -7.48 6.13
C GLY A 108 -12.34 -6.01 6.50
N ASN A 109 -11.23 -5.30 6.55
CA ASN A 109 -11.23 -3.86 6.83
C ASN A 109 -11.81 -3.05 5.67
N VAL A 110 -11.47 -3.41 4.43
CA VAL A 110 -12.05 -2.77 3.24
C VAL A 110 -13.57 -2.98 3.21
N LEU A 111 -14.04 -4.20 3.49
CA LEU A 111 -15.46 -4.51 3.56
C LEU A 111 -16.17 -3.73 4.68
N MET A 112 -15.58 -3.68 5.88
CA MET A 112 -16.09 -2.89 7.00
C MET A 112 -16.28 -1.42 6.60
N GLN A 113 -15.26 -0.81 5.98
CA GLN A 113 -15.31 0.57 5.50
C GLN A 113 -16.43 0.78 4.46
N GLN A 114 -16.58 -0.14 3.50
CA GLN A 114 -17.64 -0.04 2.49
C GLN A 114 -19.03 -0.19 3.11
N PHE A 115 -19.21 -1.08 4.09
CA PHE A 115 -20.47 -1.23 4.80
C PHE A 115 -20.78 -0.01 5.66
N ALA A 116 -19.79 0.55 6.37
CA ALA A 116 -19.96 1.78 7.13
C ALA A 116 -20.36 2.97 6.24
N LYS A 117 -19.67 3.14 5.09
CA LYS A 117 -20.01 4.12 4.07
C LYS A 117 -21.46 3.98 3.61
N LYS A 118 -21.89 2.75 3.31
CA LYS A 118 -23.26 2.50 2.85
C LYS A 118 -24.29 2.73 3.97
N ALA A 119 -23.99 2.28 5.19
CA ALA A 119 -24.88 2.49 6.34
C ALA A 119 -25.09 3.96 6.66
N ALA A 120 -24.07 4.81 6.49
CA ALA A 120 -24.14 6.25 6.75
C ALA A 120 -25.27 6.97 6.01
N GLU A 121 -25.73 6.45 4.88
CA GLU A 121 -26.88 7.02 4.13
C GLU A 121 -28.21 6.99 4.93
N TYR A 122 -28.30 6.13 5.94
CA TYR A 122 -29.55 5.81 6.63
C TYR A 122 -29.59 6.26 8.10
N TYR A 123 -28.50 6.84 8.61
CA TYR A 123 -28.39 7.24 10.02
C TYR A 123 -27.93 8.68 10.13
N ASP A 124 -28.52 9.42 11.08
CA ASP A 124 -28.17 10.83 11.33
C ASP A 124 -26.95 10.98 12.27
N TYR A 125 -26.54 9.90 12.91
CA TYR A 125 -25.46 9.89 13.88
C TYR A 125 -24.65 8.59 13.83
N ALA A 126 -23.33 8.69 14.01
CA ALA A 126 -22.43 7.54 14.10
C ALA A 126 -21.24 7.86 15.01
N GLU A 127 -20.74 6.85 15.67
CA GLU A 127 -19.47 6.89 16.44
C GLU A 127 -18.52 5.84 15.94
N ILE A 128 -17.23 6.18 15.93
CA ILE A 128 -16.15 5.24 15.64
C ILE A 128 -15.35 5.07 16.92
N ILE A 129 -15.32 3.84 17.43
CA ILE A 129 -14.52 3.47 18.60
C ILE A 129 -13.43 2.50 18.13
N GLU A 130 -12.17 2.84 18.38
CA GLU A 130 -11.03 2.00 18.04
C GLU A 130 -10.28 1.52 19.27
N TYR A 131 -9.76 0.30 19.19
CA TYR A 131 -8.93 -0.29 20.23
C TYR A 131 -7.61 -0.74 19.62
N HIS A 132 -6.51 -0.38 20.26
CA HIS A 132 -5.17 -0.77 19.85
C HIS A 132 -4.33 -1.18 21.07
N HIS A 133 -3.19 -1.80 20.79
CA HIS A 133 -2.19 -2.09 21.81
C HIS A 133 -1.56 -0.79 22.36
N GLU A 134 -1.00 -0.83 23.54
CA GLU A 134 -0.43 0.32 24.27
C GLU A 134 0.70 1.06 23.52
N ASN A 135 1.41 0.36 22.63
CA ASN A 135 2.54 0.92 21.88
C ASN A 135 2.14 1.61 20.57
N LYS A 136 0.83 1.84 20.30
CA LYS A 136 0.40 2.58 19.13
C LYS A 136 0.68 4.08 19.32
N VAL A 137 1.42 4.66 18.38
CA VAL A 137 1.90 6.05 18.46
C VAL A 137 0.92 7.04 17.84
N ASP A 138 0.28 6.67 16.72
CA ASP A 138 -0.64 7.51 15.96
C ASP A 138 -2.10 7.24 16.34
N PHE A 139 -2.84 8.30 16.67
CA PHE A 139 -4.31 8.24 16.85
C PHE A 139 -4.93 9.59 16.51
N PRO A 140 -6.15 9.59 15.90
CA PRO A 140 -6.88 8.40 15.45
C PRO A 140 -6.08 7.61 14.39
N SER A 141 -6.35 6.30 14.29
CA SER A 141 -5.68 5.48 13.29
C SER A 141 -6.07 5.91 11.87
N GLY A 142 -5.19 5.69 10.89
CA GLY A 142 -5.51 5.95 9.49
C GLY A 142 -6.76 5.20 9.01
N THR A 143 -7.05 4.02 9.58
CA THR A 143 -8.28 3.28 9.32
C THR A 143 -9.52 4.01 9.85
N ALA A 144 -9.47 4.53 11.08
CA ALA A 144 -10.59 5.27 11.68
C ALA A 144 -10.85 6.56 10.90
N VAL A 145 -9.80 7.33 10.60
CA VAL A 145 -9.90 8.56 9.79
C VAL A 145 -10.52 8.25 8.42
N LYS A 146 -10.00 7.25 7.70
CA LYS A 146 -10.53 6.88 6.39
C LYS A 146 -11.98 6.39 6.44
N THR A 147 -12.36 5.68 7.50
CA THR A 147 -13.76 5.26 7.70
C THR A 147 -14.66 6.47 7.88
N ALA A 148 -14.26 7.44 8.72
CA ALA A 148 -15.03 8.67 8.93
C ALA A 148 -15.19 9.48 7.62
N GLU A 149 -14.10 9.67 6.87
CA GLU A 149 -14.14 10.33 5.55
C GLU A 149 -15.16 9.68 4.61
N LEU A 150 -15.10 8.34 4.49
CA LEU A 150 -16.01 7.58 3.62
C LEU A 150 -17.48 7.71 4.05
N MET A 151 -17.74 7.75 5.35
CA MET A 151 -19.09 7.97 5.87
C MET A 151 -19.58 9.40 5.56
N CYS A 152 -18.73 10.41 5.73
CA CYS A 152 -19.03 11.81 5.39
C CYS A 152 -19.22 12.04 3.87
N GLU A 153 -18.59 11.25 3.01
CA GLU A 153 -18.84 11.30 1.56
C GLU A 153 -20.32 11.01 1.23
N ASN A 154 -20.92 10.03 1.92
CA ASN A 154 -22.28 9.58 1.68
C ASN A 154 -23.33 10.29 2.55
N ASN A 155 -22.94 10.94 3.64
CA ASN A 155 -23.86 11.69 4.49
C ASN A 155 -23.22 13.03 4.90
N LYS A 156 -23.75 14.11 4.33
CA LYS A 156 -23.28 15.48 4.57
C LYS A 156 -23.73 16.09 5.89
N THR A 157 -24.57 15.39 6.67
CA THR A 157 -24.96 15.81 8.01
C THR A 157 -23.92 15.45 9.06
N PHE A 158 -23.03 14.50 8.78
CA PHE A 158 -21.89 14.20 9.63
C PHE A 158 -20.86 15.33 9.57
N ASN A 159 -20.42 15.82 10.75
CA ASN A 159 -19.44 16.90 10.92
C ASN A 159 -18.15 16.38 11.57
#